data_7a6271636d086aa23884279486ebbe3e
#
_entry.id   7a6271636d086aa23884279486ebbe3e
#
_cell.length_a   1.000
_cell.length_b   1.000
_cell.length_c   1.000
_cell.angle_alpha   90.00
_cell.angle_beta   90.00
_cell.angle_gamma   90.00
#
_symmetry.space_group_name_H-M   'P 1'
#
loop_
_entity.id
_entity.type
_entity.pdbx_description
1 polymer ?
#
loop_
_entity_poly.entity_id
_entity_poly.type
_entity_poly.pdbx_seq_one_letter_code
_entity_poly.pdbx_strand_id
1 'polypeptide(L)'
;SLLKLRNTTKWWSKKEVEQHKLDYVLDCIYRSPSKQLKYNFKVLIFDETKKCKQIKDWLYWEHTYCLNKIRGAKGNGLRRYNGQVLAPIVLAWASEKNDLEVIEDIMVSSTTALLAAEDIGLNTGFNGCLESRELGQKIGETHVHMLLGLGYADKIDTEPTRKVFKDGVEMGYDLGNGVQGERINNSIGEYYGR
;
A
#
# COMPACT_ATOMS: atom_id res chain seq x y z
N SER A 1 8.96 7.71 -16.69
CA SER A 1 8.76 8.23 -15.32
C SER A 1 8.28 7.09 -14.43
N LEU A 2 8.90 6.89 -13.28
CA LEU A 2 8.53 5.87 -12.28
C LEU A 2 7.05 5.94 -11.90
N LEU A 3 6.50 7.12 -11.75
CA LEU A 3 5.10 7.33 -11.43
C LEU A 3 4.13 6.80 -12.51
N LYS A 4 4.55 6.80 -13.77
CA LYS A 4 3.75 6.23 -14.87
C LYS A 4 3.80 4.71 -14.91
N LEU A 5 4.88 4.12 -14.42
CA LEU A 5 5.07 2.67 -14.38
C LEU A 5 4.42 2.04 -13.14
N ARG A 6 4.24 2.82 -12.08
CA ARG A 6 3.72 2.34 -10.81
C ARG A 6 2.28 1.84 -10.95
N ASN A 7 2.06 0.62 -10.53
CA ASN A 7 0.74 0.01 -10.43
C ASN A 7 0.55 -0.60 -9.02
N THR A 8 -0.68 -0.82 -8.61
CA THR A 8 -0.98 -1.52 -7.36
C THR A 8 -1.13 -3.01 -7.63
N THR A 9 -0.16 -3.79 -7.17
CA THR A 9 -0.14 -5.24 -7.37
C THR A 9 -0.97 -5.96 -6.32
N LYS A 10 -1.78 -6.90 -6.76
CA LYS A 10 -2.61 -7.79 -5.92
C LYS A 10 -2.35 -9.26 -6.23
N TRP A 11 -1.68 -9.55 -7.31
CA TRP A 11 -1.36 -10.87 -7.80
C TRP A 11 0.15 -11.02 -7.86
N TRP A 12 0.67 -11.94 -7.09
CA TRP A 12 2.10 -12.07 -6.86
C TRP A 12 2.63 -13.36 -7.47
N SER A 13 3.76 -13.25 -8.15
CA SER A 13 4.52 -14.39 -8.57
C SER A 13 5.21 -15.04 -7.36
N LYS A 14 5.58 -16.31 -7.52
CA LYS A 14 6.35 -17.04 -6.50
C LYS A 14 7.84 -16.71 -6.51
N LYS A 15 8.26 -15.79 -7.39
CA LYS A 15 9.66 -15.36 -7.45
C LYS A 15 10.03 -14.67 -6.15
N GLU A 16 11.11 -15.11 -5.54
CA GLU A 16 11.65 -14.49 -4.33
C GLU A 16 12.16 -13.09 -4.60
N VAL A 17 12.05 -12.24 -3.60
CA VAL A 17 12.66 -10.91 -3.61
C VAL A 17 14.12 -11.07 -3.20
N GLU A 18 15.02 -10.62 -4.06
CA GLU A 18 16.46 -10.68 -3.80
C GLU A 18 16.82 -9.79 -2.60
N GLN A 19 17.66 -10.29 -1.70
CA GLN A 19 18.01 -9.59 -0.46
C GLN A 19 18.55 -8.18 -0.72
N HIS A 20 19.43 -8.01 -1.70
CA HIS A 20 20.00 -6.69 -2.03
C HIS A 20 18.95 -5.66 -2.48
N LYS A 21 17.84 -6.11 -3.06
CA LYS A 21 16.73 -5.24 -3.43
C LYS A 21 15.92 -4.83 -2.20
N LEU A 22 15.67 -5.77 -1.30
CA LEU A 22 15.03 -5.45 -0.04
C LEU A 22 15.89 -4.45 0.76
N ASP A 23 17.18 -4.70 0.85
CA ASP A 23 18.13 -3.82 1.55
C ASP A 23 18.14 -2.40 0.96
N TYR A 24 18.09 -2.28 -0.38
CA TYR A 24 17.98 -0.97 -1.05
C TYR A 24 16.69 -0.23 -0.67
N VAL A 25 15.55 -0.91 -0.67
CA VAL A 25 14.27 -0.31 -0.26
C VAL A 25 14.33 0.15 1.19
N LEU A 26 14.89 -0.67 2.09
CA LEU A 26 15.05 -0.34 3.51
C LEU A 26 15.99 0.85 3.73
N ASP A 27 17.09 0.95 2.97
CA ASP A 27 17.98 2.10 3.01
C ASP A 27 17.27 3.39 2.55
N CYS A 28 16.46 3.31 1.50
CA CYS A 28 15.64 4.44 1.06
C CYS A 28 14.60 4.86 2.11
N ILE A 29 13.99 3.91 2.82
CA ILE A 29 13.10 4.21 3.96
C ILE A 29 13.86 4.96 5.05
N TYR A 30 15.05 4.47 5.42
CA TYR A 30 15.89 5.09 6.44
C TYR A 30 16.31 6.52 6.08
N ARG A 31 16.47 6.81 4.77
CA ARG A 31 16.82 8.15 4.25
C ARG A 31 15.61 9.02 3.93
N SER A 32 14.40 8.52 4.11
CA SER A 32 13.21 9.33 3.84
C SER A 32 13.14 10.54 4.78
N PRO A 33 12.61 11.69 4.32
CA PRO A 33 12.41 12.82 5.21
C PRO A 33 11.48 12.47 6.37
N SER A 34 11.80 12.97 7.55
CA SER A 34 10.96 12.90 8.74
C SER A 34 11.01 14.23 9.47
N LYS A 35 9.92 14.63 10.08
CA LYS A 35 9.86 15.88 10.84
C LYS A 35 10.87 15.87 11.99
N GLN A 36 11.82 16.79 11.92
CA GLN A 36 12.91 16.92 12.89
C GLN A 36 13.76 15.64 13.06
N LEU A 37 13.80 14.77 12.05
CA LEU A 37 14.53 13.50 12.07
C LEU A 37 14.14 12.58 13.25
N LYS A 38 12.89 12.65 13.69
CA LYS A 38 12.44 11.90 14.87
C LYS A 38 12.15 10.43 14.57
N TYR A 39 11.72 10.09 13.34
CA TYR A 39 11.39 8.71 12.95
C TYR A 39 10.60 7.95 14.02
N ASN A 40 9.47 8.52 14.48
CA ASN A 40 8.65 7.96 15.56
C ASN A 40 7.84 6.72 15.08
N PHE A 41 8.42 5.93 14.22
CA PHE A 41 7.87 4.68 13.72
C PHE A 41 8.97 3.65 13.53
N LYS A 42 8.59 2.41 13.41
CA LYS A 42 9.43 1.29 12.97
C LYS A 42 8.81 0.57 11.80
N VAL A 43 9.63 -0.09 11.01
CA VAL A 43 9.19 -0.90 9.89
C VAL A 43 9.43 -2.36 10.22
N LEU A 44 8.36 -3.14 10.21
CA LEU A 44 8.39 -4.58 10.41
C LEU A 44 8.35 -5.26 9.05
N ILE A 45 9.08 -6.37 8.93
CA ILE A 45 9.17 -7.15 7.70
C ILE A 45 8.45 -8.47 7.91
N PHE A 46 7.43 -8.74 7.11
CA PHE A 46 6.77 -10.03 7.05
C PHE A 46 7.20 -10.74 5.77
N ASP A 47 7.93 -11.81 5.93
CA ASP A 47 8.42 -12.68 4.87
C ASP A 47 7.51 -13.93 4.66
N GLU A 48 8.05 -14.98 4.07
CA GLU A 48 7.35 -16.25 3.85
C GLU A 48 7.53 -17.27 5.00
N THR A 49 8.07 -16.86 6.15
CA THR A 49 8.13 -17.73 7.33
C THR A 49 6.73 -18.11 7.79
N LYS A 50 6.60 -19.27 8.43
CA LYS A 50 5.30 -19.80 8.88
C LYS A 50 4.51 -18.78 9.72
N LYS A 51 5.19 -18.08 10.62
CA LYS A 51 4.56 -17.07 11.50
C LYS A 51 4.04 -15.88 10.69
N CYS A 52 4.87 -15.34 9.81
CA CYS A 52 4.51 -14.20 8.97
C CYS A 52 3.38 -14.56 8.00
N LYS A 53 3.43 -15.76 7.43
CA LYS A 53 2.37 -16.25 6.55
C LYS A 53 1.01 -16.36 7.25
N GLN A 54 0.98 -16.84 8.48
CA GLN A 54 -0.25 -16.86 9.28
C GLN A 54 -0.83 -15.46 9.52
N ILE A 55 0.03 -14.45 9.73
CA ILE A 55 -0.40 -13.06 9.88
C ILE A 55 -0.93 -12.52 8.55
N LYS A 56 -0.24 -12.77 7.44
CA LYS A 56 -0.68 -12.34 6.09
C LYS A 56 -2.02 -12.98 5.70
N ASP A 57 -2.21 -14.26 6.00
CA ASP A 57 -3.46 -14.98 5.75
C ASP A 57 -4.62 -14.38 6.60
N TRP A 58 -4.37 -14.12 7.87
CA TRP A 58 -5.35 -13.46 8.72
C TRP A 58 -5.70 -12.05 8.22
N LEU A 59 -4.71 -11.25 7.82
CA LEU A 59 -4.92 -9.95 7.20
C LEU A 59 -5.80 -10.05 5.95
N TYR A 60 -5.54 -11.03 5.12
CA TYR A 60 -6.28 -11.23 3.87
C TYR A 60 -7.71 -11.67 4.09
N TRP A 61 -7.94 -12.61 5.01
CA TRP A 61 -9.24 -13.26 5.16
C TRP A 61 -10.16 -12.59 6.18
N GLU A 62 -9.61 -11.96 7.21
CA GLU A 62 -10.39 -11.57 8.39
C GLU A 62 -10.32 -10.08 8.72
N HIS A 63 -9.16 -9.46 8.58
CA HIS A 63 -8.90 -8.20 9.28
C HIS A 63 -9.31 -6.94 8.55
N THR A 64 -9.28 -6.85 7.24
CA THR A 64 -9.27 -5.53 6.65
C THR A 64 -10.58 -4.75 6.77
N TYR A 65 -10.45 -3.45 7.06
CA TYR A 65 -11.57 -2.50 7.14
C TYR A 65 -12.49 -2.55 5.91
N CYS A 66 -11.92 -2.66 4.71
CA CYS A 66 -12.70 -2.78 3.49
C CYS A 66 -13.53 -4.07 3.48
N LEU A 67 -12.99 -5.18 3.98
CA LEU A 67 -13.73 -6.44 4.10
C LEU A 67 -14.88 -6.33 5.10
N ASN A 68 -14.68 -5.69 6.23
CA ASN A 68 -15.72 -5.52 7.24
C ASN A 68 -16.86 -4.63 6.73
N LYS A 69 -16.56 -3.53 6.05
CA LYS A 69 -17.58 -2.72 5.36
C LYS A 69 -18.33 -3.49 4.28
N ILE A 70 -17.65 -4.32 3.54
CA ILE A 70 -18.21 -5.06 2.42
C ILE A 70 -19.01 -6.28 2.88
N ARG A 71 -18.63 -6.94 3.98
CA ARG A 71 -19.43 -8.00 4.61
C ARG A 71 -20.82 -7.49 5.01
N GLY A 72 -20.91 -6.23 5.48
CA GLY A 72 -22.19 -5.57 5.74
C GLY A 72 -22.99 -5.22 4.49
N ALA A 73 -22.37 -5.11 3.34
CA ALA A 73 -22.96 -4.64 2.08
C ALA A 73 -23.36 -5.78 1.11
N LYS A 74 -23.64 -7.00 1.57
CA LYS A 74 -23.98 -8.18 0.74
C LYS A 74 -23.03 -8.34 -0.47
N GLY A 75 -21.73 -8.11 -0.25
CA GLY A 75 -20.78 -7.94 -1.30
C GLY A 75 -20.37 -9.23 -1.98
N ASN A 76 -20.63 -9.31 -3.22
CA ASN A 76 -20.16 -10.34 -4.12
C ASN A 76 -18.65 -10.18 -4.36
N GLY A 77 -17.84 -11.11 -3.85
CA GLY A 77 -16.52 -11.39 -4.40
C GLY A 77 -15.40 -10.38 -4.15
N LEU A 78 -15.58 -9.40 -3.29
CA LEU A 78 -14.61 -8.34 -3.02
C LEU A 78 -13.39 -8.78 -2.18
N ARG A 79 -13.22 -10.06 -1.93
CA ARG A 79 -12.00 -10.66 -1.34
C ARG A 79 -10.70 -10.36 -2.11
N ARG A 80 -10.82 -9.80 -3.31
CA ARG A 80 -9.68 -9.43 -4.17
C ARG A 80 -8.95 -8.16 -3.75
N TYR A 81 -9.53 -7.35 -2.86
CA TYR A 81 -8.96 -6.02 -2.56
C TYR A 81 -7.73 -6.04 -1.68
N ASN A 82 -7.51 -7.10 -0.93
CA ASN A 82 -6.37 -7.21 -0.02
C ASN A 82 -5.24 -8.08 -0.53
N GLY A 83 -5.21 -8.40 -1.80
CA GLY A 83 -4.13 -9.17 -2.39
C GLY A 83 -2.74 -8.58 -2.15
N GLN A 84 -2.67 -7.28 -1.85
CA GLN A 84 -1.42 -6.60 -1.50
C GLN A 84 -0.68 -7.24 -0.32
N VAL A 85 -1.42 -7.75 0.67
CA VAL A 85 -0.84 -8.38 1.88
C VAL A 85 -0.34 -9.81 1.66
N LEU A 86 -0.61 -10.39 0.49
CA LEU A 86 -0.12 -11.70 0.08
C LEU A 86 1.21 -11.65 -0.68
N ALA A 87 1.83 -10.48 -0.76
CA ALA A 87 3.15 -10.32 -1.36
C ALA A 87 4.19 -11.21 -0.67
N PRO A 88 5.25 -11.66 -1.36
CA PRO A 88 6.36 -12.38 -0.73
C PRO A 88 6.91 -11.63 0.48
N ILE A 89 7.11 -10.35 0.36
CA ILE A 89 7.48 -9.45 1.47
C ILE A 89 6.35 -8.44 1.70
N VAL A 90 6.01 -8.21 2.97
CA VAL A 90 5.13 -7.11 3.37
C VAL A 90 5.84 -6.27 4.41
N LEU A 91 6.01 -5.00 4.13
CA LEU A 91 6.49 -4.01 5.08
C LEU A 91 5.31 -3.42 5.85
N ALA A 92 5.44 -3.29 7.16
CA ALA A 92 4.42 -2.71 8.03
C ALA A 92 5.00 -1.58 8.87
N TRP A 93 4.44 -0.39 8.76
CA TRP A 93 4.82 0.77 9.56
C TRP A 93 4.03 0.78 10.86
N ALA A 94 4.74 0.62 11.96
CA ALA A 94 4.18 0.58 13.30
C ALA A 94 4.68 1.76 14.16
N SER A 95 3.84 2.25 15.07
CA SER A 95 4.18 3.31 16.02
C SER A 95 3.45 3.12 17.35
N GLU A 96 4.00 3.65 18.40
CA GLU A 96 3.33 3.80 19.70
C GLU A 96 2.30 4.94 19.67
N LYS A 97 2.50 5.91 18.79
CA LYS A 97 1.65 7.09 18.63
C LYS A 97 0.69 6.94 17.46
N ASN A 98 -0.42 7.66 17.55
CA ASN A 98 -1.42 7.77 16.50
C ASN A 98 -1.79 9.24 16.31
N ASP A 99 -0.80 10.10 16.21
CA ASP A 99 -0.96 11.52 15.91
C ASP A 99 -0.66 11.82 14.43
N LEU A 100 -1.08 13.00 13.99
CA LEU A 100 -0.95 13.41 12.60
C LEU A 100 0.52 13.45 12.15
N GLU A 101 1.42 13.93 13.01
CA GLU A 101 2.84 14.05 12.71
C GLU A 101 3.47 12.68 12.35
N VAL A 102 3.13 11.66 13.11
CA VAL A 102 3.59 10.29 12.86
C VAL A 102 2.98 9.73 11.58
N ILE A 103 1.70 9.97 11.35
CA ILE A 103 1.02 9.51 10.13
C ILE A 103 1.63 10.16 8.88
N GLU A 104 1.93 11.45 8.92
CA GLU A 104 2.59 12.18 7.83
C GLU A 104 3.98 11.59 7.53
N ASP A 105 4.79 11.37 8.55
CA ASP A 105 6.12 10.75 8.40
C ASP A 105 6.02 9.32 7.81
N ILE A 106 5.06 8.53 8.26
CA ILE A 106 4.81 7.19 7.72
C ILE A 106 4.38 7.24 6.26
N MET A 107 3.52 8.19 5.88
CA MET A 107 3.09 8.35 4.48
C MET A 107 4.24 8.72 3.57
N VAL A 108 5.12 9.62 3.99
CA VAL A 108 6.33 9.99 3.26
C VAL A 108 7.27 8.79 3.13
N SER A 109 7.54 8.09 4.22
CA SER A 109 8.41 6.92 4.26
C SER A 109 7.90 5.78 3.39
N SER A 110 6.62 5.45 3.48
CA SER A 110 6.01 4.37 2.70
C SER A 110 5.92 4.70 1.21
N THR A 111 5.73 5.97 0.86
CA THR A 111 5.79 6.43 -0.53
C THR A 111 7.21 6.35 -1.08
N THR A 112 8.22 6.69 -0.27
CA THR A 112 9.63 6.54 -0.65
C THR A 112 9.96 5.08 -0.91
N ALA A 113 9.53 4.17 -0.04
CA ALA A 113 9.70 2.72 -0.23
C ALA A 113 9.06 2.22 -1.53
N LEU A 114 7.85 2.69 -1.82
CA LEU A 114 7.13 2.34 -3.03
C LEU A 114 7.91 2.75 -4.28
N LEU A 115 8.39 3.99 -4.34
CA LEU A 115 9.13 4.50 -5.48
C LEU A 115 10.49 3.81 -5.62
N ALA A 116 11.18 3.55 -4.52
CA ALA A 116 12.46 2.83 -4.51
C ALA A 116 12.28 1.39 -5.05
N ALA A 117 11.21 0.72 -4.67
CA ALA A 117 10.91 -0.63 -5.16
C ALA A 117 10.65 -0.65 -6.67
N GLU A 118 9.86 0.28 -7.18
CA GLU A 118 9.59 0.40 -8.63
C GLU A 118 10.87 0.75 -9.41
N ASP A 119 11.77 1.55 -8.85
CA ASP A 119 13.05 1.93 -9.47
C ASP A 119 13.95 0.72 -9.76
N ILE A 120 13.93 -0.26 -8.88
CA ILE A 120 14.74 -1.49 -9.01
C ILE A 120 13.97 -2.68 -9.59
N GLY A 121 12.77 -2.42 -10.16
CA GLY A 121 11.97 -3.42 -10.86
C GLY A 121 11.21 -4.39 -9.96
N LEU A 122 10.92 -3.99 -8.73
CA LEU A 122 9.93 -4.65 -7.88
C LEU A 122 8.56 -4.01 -8.10
N ASN A 123 7.51 -4.81 -7.97
CA ASN A 123 6.15 -4.29 -7.93
C ASN A 123 5.69 -4.10 -6.49
N THR A 124 4.75 -3.19 -6.30
CA THR A 124 4.28 -2.79 -4.98
C THR A 124 2.77 -2.91 -4.84
N GLY A 125 2.32 -3.16 -3.63
CA GLY A 125 0.92 -3.20 -3.26
C GLY A 125 0.64 -2.41 -1.99
N PHE A 126 0.22 -1.15 -2.14
CA PHE A 126 -0.07 -0.24 -1.04
C PHE A 126 -1.41 -0.58 -0.38
N ASN A 127 -1.44 -0.74 0.95
CA ASN A 127 -2.66 -1.07 1.69
C ASN A 127 -2.77 -0.26 2.99
N GLY A 128 -3.70 0.70 2.99
CA GLY A 128 -4.12 1.47 4.17
C GLY A 128 -5.49 1.05 4.73
N CYS A 129 -6.12 0.03 4.14
CA CYS A 129 -7.40 -0.48 4.61
C CYS A 129 -7.21 -1.44 5.79
N LEU A 130 -6.84 -0.93 6.94
CA LEU A 130 -6.55 -1.72 8.13
C LEU A 130 -7.11 -1.05 9.40
N GLU A 131 -7.39 -1.87 10.41
CA GLU A 131 -7.69 -1.41 11.75
C GLU A 131 -6.37 -1.34 12.53
N SER A 132 -5.82 -0.14 12.61
CA SER A 132 -4.45 0.14 13.10
C SER A 132 -4.14 -0.52 14.46
N ARG A 133 -5.05 -0.40 15.41
CA ARG A 133 -4.88 -0.93 16.76
C ARG A 133 -5.04 -2.44 16.84
N GLU A 134 -6.01 -2.99 16.12
CA GLU A 134 -6.26 -4.44 16.09
C GLU A 134 -5.06 -5.18 15.49
N LEU A 135 -4.55 -4.68 14.36
CA LEU A 135 -3.34 -5.25 13.75
C LEU A 135 -2.13 -5.08 14.67
N GLY A 136 -1.97 -3.91 15.28
CA GLY A 136 -0.91 -3.68 16.26
C GLY A 136 -0.92 -4.73 17.36
N GLN A 137 -2.04 -4.93 18.02
CA GLN A 137 -2.19 -5.94 19.09
C GLN A 137 -1.88 -7.37 18.59
N LYS A 138 -2.29 -7.70 17.36
CA LYS A 138 -2.03 -9.02 16.78
C LYS A 138 -0.55 -9.34 16.63
N ILE A 139 0.27 -8.33 16.39
CA ILE A 139 1.70 -8.49 16.13
C ILE A 139 2.61 -8.02 17.26
N GLY A 140 2.04 -7.58 18.37
CA GLY A 140 2.78 -7.11 19.57
C GLY A 140 3.20 -5.64 19.48
N GLU A 141 2.46 -4.83 18.70
CA GLU A 141 2.67 -3.40 18.54
C GLU A 141 1.45 -2.61 19.05
N THR A 142 1.59 -1.30 19.20
CA THR A 142 0.45 -0.45 19.59
C THR A 142 -0.44 -0.12 18.41
N HIS A 143 0.16 0.39 17.35
CA HIS A 143 -0.54 0.77 16.11
C HIS A 143 0.25 0.33 14.88
N VAL A 144 -0.47 -0.07 13.82
CA VAL A 144 0.09 -0.21 12.47
C VAL A 144 -0.71 0.69 11.55
N HIS A 145 -0.03 1.55 10.81
CA HIS A 145 -0.69 2.59 10.00
C HIS A 145 -0.69 2.29 8.51
N MET A 146 0.27 1.50 8.04
CA MET A 146 0.45 1.24 6.63
C MET A 146 1.08 -0.12 6.39
N LEU A 147 0.64 -0.78 5.31
CA LEU A 147 1.25 -1.98 4.77
C LEU A 147 1.65 -1.76 3.32
N LEU A 148 2.80 -2.28 2.93
CA LEU A 148 3.30 -2.26 1.56
C LEU A 148 3.76 -3.66 1.17
N GLY A 149 3.04 -4.31 0.26
CA GLY A 149 3.49 -5.54 -0.37
C GLY A 149 4.61 -5.26 -1.37
N LEU A 150 5.64 -6.10 -1.36
CA LEU A 150 6.78 -6.07 -2.28
C LEU A 150 6.97 -7.44 -2.92
N GLY A 151 7.25 -7.46 -4.21
CA GLY A 151 7.50 -8.69 -4.95
C GLY A 151 7.46 -8.47 -6.46
N TYR A 152 7.22 -9.55 -7.18
CA TYR A 152 7.02 -9.52 -8.62
C TYR A 152 5.57 -9.82 -8.96
N ALA A 153 4.97 -9.02 -9.82
CA ALA A 153 3.60 -9.25 -10.26
C ALA A 153 3.51 -10.55 -11.10
N ASP A 154 2.52 -11.38 -10.81
CA ASP A 154 2.14 -12.51 -11.65
C ASP A 154 1.30 -12.05 -12.85
N LYS A 155 0.42 -11.07 -12.59
CA LYS A 155 -0.39 -10.38 -13.59
C LYS A 155 -0.36 -8.89 -13.33
N ILE A 156 -0.17 -8.12 -14.39
CA ILE A 156 -0.38 -6.68 -14.33
C ILE A 156 -1.89 -6.46 -14.39
N ASP A 157 -2.42 -5.84 -13.38
CA ASP A 157 -3.84 -5.45 -13.36
C ASP A 157 -4.01 -4.29 -14.35
N THR A 158 -4.48 -4.61 -15.55
CA THR A 158 -4.67 -3.64 -16.63
C THR A 158 -6.02 -2.95 -16.55
N GLU A 159 -6.89 -3.37 -15.64
CA GLU A 159 -8.17 -2.70 -15.48
C GLU A 159 -7.99 -1.33 -14.80
N PRO A 160 -8.76 -0.33 -15.24
CA PRO A 160 -8.75 0.98 -14.63
C PRO A 160 -9.15 0.86 -13.16
N THR A 161 -8.18 1.05 -12.26
CA THR A 161 -8.36 0.77 -10.83
C THR A 161 -8.89 1.98 -10.06
N ARG A 162 -9.08 3.12 -10.72
CA ARG A 162 -9.54 4.33 -10.05
C ARG A 162 -10.73 4.93 -10.75
N LYS A 163 -11.79 5.06 -9.97
CA LYS A 163 -12.94 5.87 -10.31
C LYS A 163 -12.84 7.15 -9.50
N VAL A 164 -12.79 8.26 -10.17
CA VAL A 164 -12.88 9.57 -9.54
C VAL A 164 -14.32 10.03 -9.68
N PHE A 165 -14.91 10.42 -8.56
CA PHE A 165 -16.26 10.98 -8.53
C PHE A 165 -16.17 12.46 -8.21
N LYS A 166 -16.85 13.25 -8.99
CA LYS A 166 -17.09 14.65 -8.71
C LYS A 166 -18.60 14.88 -8.80
N ASP A 167 -19.19 15.46 -7.77
CA ASP A 167 -20.61 15.77 -7.71
C ASP A 167 -21.53 14.55 -8.01
N GLY A 168 -21.09 13.35 -7.60
CA GLY A 168 -21.81 12.09 -7.87
C GLY A 168 -21.64 11.55 -9.28
N VAL A 169 -20.88 12.22 -10.15
CA VAL A 169 -20.61 11.75 -11.51
C VAL A 169 -19.28 10.98 -11.52
N GLU A 170 -19.32 9.75 -12.04
CA GLU A 170 -18.13 8.93 -12.26
C GLU A 170 -17.26 9.57 -13.34
N MET A 171 -16.07 10.02 -12.94
CA MET A 171 -15.04 10.51 -13.85
C MET A 171 -13.96 9.44 -13.99
N GLY A 172 -14.28 8.36 -14.72
CA GLY A 172 -13.34 7.29 -14.99
C GLY A 172 -12.22 7.75 -15.91
N TYR A 173 -10.99 7.35 -15.61
CA TYR A 173 -9.88 7.48 -16.54
C TYR A 173 -9.05 6.22 -16.55
N ASP A 174 -8.51 5.90 -17.70
CA ASP A 174 -7.65 4.77 -17.88
C ASP A 174 -6.23 5.12 -17.42
N LEU A 175 -5.78 4.42 -16.38
CA LEU A 175 -4.40 4.51 -15.92
C LEU A 175 -3.48 3.52 -16.64
N GLY A 176 -4.05 2.51 -17.30
CA GLY A 176 -3.29 1.41 -17.87
C GLY A 176 -2.32 1.85 -18.96
N ASN A 177 -2.70 2.84 -19.73
CA ASN A 177 -1.92 3.37 -20.85
C ASN A 177 -1.21 4.69 -20.54
N GLY A 178 -1.24 5.14 -19.30
CA GLY A 178 -0.69 6.44 -18.92
C GLY A 178 -1.44 7.62 -19.55
N VAL A 179 -2.59 7.38 -20.11
CA VAL A 179 -3.47 8.42 -20.64
C VAL A 179 -4.14 9.08 -19.46
N GLN A 180 -3.64 10.20 -19.14
CA GLN A 180 -4.33 11.10 -18.25
C GLN A 180 -5.13 12.02 -19.13
N GLY A 181 -6.41 11.76 -19.22
CA GLY A 181 -7.29 12.65 -19.93
C GLY A 181 -7.28 14.04 -19.30
N GLU A 182 -7.62 15.03 -20.09
CA GLU A 182 -7.82 16.42 -19.63
C GLU A 182 -8.68 16.53 -18.37
N ARG A 183 -9.57 15.55 -18.17
CA ARG A 183 -10.45 15.46 -16.98
C ARG A 183 -9.71 15.40 -15.65
N ILE A 184 -8.52 14.79 -15.59
CA ILE A 184 -7.75 14.72 -14.34
C ILE A 184 -7.20 16.10 -14.00
N ASN A 185 -6.66 16.79 -15.00
CA ASN A 185 -6.11 18.12 -14.80
C ASN A 185 -7.22 19.11 -14.39
N ASN A 186 -8.37 19.02 -15.01
CA ASN A 186 -9.53 19.84 -14.66
C ASN A 186 -10.06 19.49 -13.27
N SER A 187 -10.15 18.19 -12.93
CA SER A 187 -10.60 17.74 -11.62
C SER A 187 -9.68 18.18 -10.49
N ILE A 188 -8.37 18.11 -10.71
CA ILE A 188 -7.39 18.56 -9.72
C ILE A 188 -7.49 20.08 -9.55
N GLY A 189 -7.61 20.82 -10.63
CA GLY A 189 -7.76 22.28 -10.60
C GLY A 189 -9.00 22.74 -9.83
N GLU A 190 -10.11 22.07 -10.04
CA GLU A 190 -11.38 22.38 -9.35
C GLU A 190 -11.40 21.89 -7.89
N TYR A 191 -10.75 20.76 -7.59
CA TYR A 191 -10.70 20.18 -6.24
C TYR A 191 -9.87 21.03 -5.27
N TYR A 192 -8.84 21.70 -5.75
CA TYR A 192 -7.97 22.56 -4.94
C TYR A 192 -8.31 24.05 -5.02
N GLY A 193 -9.46 24.41 -5.58
CA GLY A 193 -9.99 25.79 -5.50
C GLY A 193 -9.13 26.84 -6.22
N ARG A 194 -8.56 26.48 -7.34
CA ARG A 194 -7.90 27.45 -8.22
C ARG A 194 -8.89 28.23 -9.05
#